data_4a633e87774aed578584455b2403b62b
#
_entry.id   4a633e87774aed578584455b2403b62b
#
_cell.length_a   1.000
_cell.length_b   1.000
_cell.length_c   1.000
_cell.angle_alpha   90.00
_cell.angle_beta   90.00
_cell.angle_gamma   90.00
#
_symmetry.space_group_name_H-M   'P 1'
#
loop_
_entity.id
_entity.type
_entity.pdbx_description
1 polymer ?
#
loop_
_entity_poly.entity_id
_entity_poly.type
_entity_poly.pdbx_seq_one_letter_code
_entity_poly.pdbx_strand_id
1 'polypeptide(L)'
;DYLLPRLRSRSAPLLVVVGGSTGAGKSTLVNSVLGEKVTVPGVLRPTTRSPVLVHHPLDARWFSTDRILPGLARVTGPADHGSAEGAQRSVRLVASEVLPQGLALLDAPDVDSVVVENRELAAQLLGAADLWLFVTTAARYADAVPWDLLHEAATRRAQVALVLDRVDPGAEAVGADLQRLASENGLGDAPIFVVPEAPLADGLLPETAVGEISRWLTALGGDAGARSAVIDATRDGVVDDLVRRALRLAGAVDVQHEADDHLRSSVDAAYDDARRTVLAATSDGAMLRGEVLARWQDFVGTGEFFRAVEQKVGSVRDAVGGFFRGKGRKVPGVEEAISHGLESVVLDAAEEAAERTYRAWRADPAGAALLDGLDLSRASASLRTRVAEEIRGWQADVLALVGEQAAGRRGTARALSFGLNGLGVALMILVFASTGGITGAEIGIAGGTAVLAQKLLEAVFGDDAVRRLTRTAQDRLADRVAAVLDGEARRYTSQLDALGTGDATGAPLRAAAYDVRQAARREQRTRDRAGVTGEGSGAVGQGGALRGARAVLAAAPPDHPDASATERPGFWRRLFGARPVEPGVPTPTRDEP
;
A
#
# COMPACT_ATOMS: atom_id res chain seq x y z
N ASP A 1 4.84 15.77 -15.60
CA ASP A 1 4.53 17.01 -16.35
C ASP A 1 5.76 17.68 -16.95
N TYR A 2 6.96 17.63 -16.34
CA TYR A 2 8.18 18.27 -16.82
C TYR A 2 9.02 17.40 -17.78
N LEU A 3 9.41 16.19 -17.34
CA LEU A 3 10.50 15.42 -17.96
C LEU A 3 10.16 14.98 -19.40
N LEU A 4 9.01 14.35 -19.62
CA LEU A 4 8.64 13.86 -20.96
C LEU A 4 8.41 14.98 -21.98
N PRO A 5 7.69 16.08 -21.67
CA PRO A 5 7.60 17.24 -22.55
C PRO A 5 8.98 17.80 -22.91
N ARG A 6 9.87 17.94 -21.91
CA ARG A 6 11.20 18.50 -22.13
C ARG A 6 12.12 17.60 -22.94
N LEU A 7 12.09 16.28 -22.72
CA LEU A 7 12.84 15.30 -23.52
C LEU A 7 12.40 15.28 -24.98
N ARG A 8 11.09 15.49 -25.24
CA ARG A 8 10.53 15.53 -26.59
C ARG A 8 10.77 16.87 -27.29
N SER A 9 11.06 17.92 -26.53
CA SER A 9 11.17 19.32 -27.00
C SER A 9 12.43 19.97 -26.48
N ARG A 10 13.61 19.38 -26.77
CA ARG A 10 14.92 19.86 -26.28
C ARG A 10 15.26 21.29 -26.65
N SER A 11 14.79 21.75 -27.81
CA SER A 11 15.01 23.11 -28.31
C SER A 11 13.91 24.11 -27.92
N ALA A 12 12.98 23.69 -27.03
CA ALA A 12 11.96 24.60 -26.51
C ALA A 12 12.60 25.69 -25.63
N PRO A 13 12.02 26.90 -25.62
CA PRO A 13 12.49 27.99 -24.76
C PRO A 13 12.59 27.58 -23.29
N LEU A 14 13.53 28.18 -22.57
CA LEU A 14 13.64 28.08 -21.13
C LEU A 14 12.37 28.64 -20.48
N LEU A 15 11.68 27.84 -19.68
CA LEU A 15 10.47 28.25 -18.97
C LEU A 15 10.84 28.73 -17.56
N VAL A 16 10.78 30.05 -17.35
CA VAL A 16 10.91 30.65 -16.02
C VAL A 16 9.52 30.85 -15.43
N VAL A 17 9.28 30.24 -14.29
CA VAL A 17 8.00 30.39 -13.54
C VAL A 17 8.21 31.33 -12.37
N VAL A 18 7.43 32.40 -12.35
CA VAL A 18 7.40 33.39 -11.27
C VAL A 18 6.39 32.93 -10.24
N GLY A 19 6.88 32.35 -9.12
CA GLY A 19 6.09 31.87 -8.01
C GLY A 19 6.31 32.71 -6.75
N GLY A 20 5.50 32.47 -5.72
CA GLY A 20 5.69 33.15 -4.43
C GLY A 20 4.38 33.45 -3.72
N SER A 21 4.49 34.05 -2.53
CA SER A 21 3.37 34.31 -1.63
C SER A 21 2.33 35.28 -2.19
N THR A 22 1.13 35.19 -1.63
CA THR A 22 0.04 36.13 -1.91
C THR A 22 0.47 37.58 -1.62
N GLY A 23 0.32 38.44 -2.60
CA GLY A 23 0.67 39.84 -2.45
C GLY A 23 2.17 40.13 -2.44
N ALA A 24 3.03 39.19 -2.83
CA ALA A 24 4.47 39.38 -2.93
C ALA A 24 4.93 40.26 -4.14
N GLY A 25 4.02 40.74 -4.96
CA GLY A 25 4.35 41.61 -6.07
C GLY A 25 4.69 40.91 -7.40
N LYS A 26 4.44 39.57 -7.53
CA LYS A 26 4.78 38.77 -8.72
C LYS A 26 4.38 39.41 -10.06
N SER A 27 3.09 39.71 -10.21
CA SER A 27 2.56 40.29 -11.46
C SER A 27 3.09 41.71 -11.70
N THR A 28 3.32 42.50 -10.65
CA THR A 28 3.98 43.81 -10.76
C THR A 28 5.42 43.65 -11.20
N LEU A 29 6.16 42.69 -10.64
CA LEU A 29 7.53 42.39 -11.03
C LEU A 29 7.60 41.95 -12.50
N VAL A 30 6.73 41.01 -12.92
CA VAL A 30 6.67 40.57 -14.34
C VAL A 30 6.43 41.72 -15.27
N ASN A 31 5.42 42.56 -15.00
CA ASN A 31 5.14 43.77 -15.81
C ASN A 31 6.31 44.72 -15.84
N SER A 32 6.98 44.96 -14.70
CA SER A 32 8.09 45.90 -14.59
C SER A 32 9.35 45.40 -15.32
N VAL A 33 9.65 44.10 -15.26
CA VAL A 33 10.76 43.49 -16.00
C VAL A 33 10.55 43.61 -17.52
N LEU A 34 9.29 43.52 -17.96
CA LEU A 34 8.91 43.64 -19.36
C LEU A 34 8.73 45.10 -19.80
N GLY A 35 8.56 46.04 -18.86
CA GLY A 35 8.17 47.42 -19.17
C GLY A 35 6.77 47.54 -19.76
N GLU A 36 5.96 46.49 -19.71
CA GLU A 36 4.63 46.40 -20.32
C GLU A 36 3.63 45.79 -19.35
N LYS A 37 2.36 46.24 -19.35
CA LYS A 37 1.28 45.67 -18.54
C LYS A 37 0.69 44.44 -19.22
N VAL A 38 1.33 43.29 -19.07
CA VAL A 38 0.89 42.01 -19.64
C VAL A 38 0.04 41.21 -18.67
N THR A 39 0.19 41.42 -17.36
CA THR A 39 -0.61 40.79 -16.32
C THR A 39 -1.39 41.86 -15.54
N VAL A 40 -2.53 41.49 -14.97
CA VAL A 40 -3.35 42.42 -14.18
C VAL A 40 -3.08 42.16 -12.70
N PRO A 41 -2.31 43.06 -12.04
CA PRO A 41 -2.17 42.96 -10.58
C PRO A 41 -3.52 43.30 -9.94
N GLY A 42 -4.11 42.34 -9.24
CA GLY A 42 -5.42 42.53 -8.62
C GLY A 42 -5.33 43.08 -7.21
N VAL A 43 -6.25 44.01 -6.87
CA VAL A 43 -6.43 44.54 -5.50
C VAL A 43 -7.32 43.63 -4.66
N LEU A 44 -8.21 42.86 -5.29
CA LEU A 44 -9.12 41.92 -4.64
C LEU A 44 -8.51 40.50 -4.65
N ARG A 45 -8.36 39.88 -3.50
CA ARG A 45 -7.76 38.54 -3.31
C ARG A 45 -8.77 37.42 -3.56
N PRO A 46 -8.41 36.28 -4.22
CA PRO A 46 -7.13 35.99 -4.89
C PRO A 46 -7.00 36.76 -6.20
N THR A 47 -5.79 37.27 -6.49
CA THR A 47 -5.53 38.27 -7.51
C THR A 47 -5.32 37.68 -8.90
N THR A 48 -4.63 36.56 -9.05
CA THR A 48 -4.34 35.94 -10.34
C THR A 48 -5.13 34.65 -10.46
N ARG A 49 -6.21 34.65 -11.24
CA ARG A 49 -7.07 33.46 -11.46
C ARG A 49 -6.55 32.57 -12.60
N SER A 50 -5.89 33.14 -13.59
CA SER A 50 -5.34 32.43 -14.73
C SER A 50 -3.86 32.77 -14.90
N PRO A 51 -2.95 31.79 -15.02
CA PRO A 51 -1.55 32.04 -15.29
C PRO A 51 -1.36 32.73 -16.64
N VAL A 52 -0.38 33.61 -16.71
CA VAL A 52 -0.02 34.33 -17.92
C VAL A 52 1.37 33.92 -18.37
N LEU A 53 1.47 33.35 -19.57
CA LEU A 53 2.74 33.00 -20.19
C LEU A 53 3.12 33.99 -21.24
N VAL A 54 4.22 34.70 -21.01
CA VAL A 54 4.81 35.65 -21.93
C VAL A 54 5.96 34.99 -22.68
N HIS A 55 5.98 35.15 -24.00
CA HIS A 55 6.99 34.54 -24.85
C HIS A 55 7.37 35.47 -26.02
N HIS A 56 8.56 35.27 -26.59
CA HIS A 56 8.93 35.95 -27.81
C HIS A 56 8.03 35.50 -28.98
N PRO A 57 7.60 36.37 -29.92
CA PRO A 57 6.72 36.01 -31.04
C PRO A 57 7.22 34.82 -31.85
N LEU A 58 8.53 34.70 -32.10
CA LEU A 58 9.14 33.57 -32.82
C LEU A 58 9.06 32.23 -32.08
N ASP A 59 8.78 32.24 -30.77
CA ASP A 59 8.65 31.05 -29.93
C ASP A 59 7.20 30.58 -29.77
N ALA A 60 6.23 31.28 -30.36
CA ALA A 60 4.79 30.97 -30.25
C ALA A 60 4.45 29.49 -30.53
N ARG A 61 5.14 28.88 -31.49
CA ARG A 61 4.96 27.45 -31.87
C ARG A 61 5.15 26.46 -30.73
N TRP A 62 5.89 26.84 -29.69
CA TRP A 62 6.16 25.98 -28.55
C TRP A 62 5.03 25.99 -27.52
N PHE A 63 4.30 27.08 -27.44
CA PHE A 63 3.30 27.35 -26.41
C PHE A 63 1.85 27.27 -26.91
N SER A 64 1.65 27.35 -28.24
CA SER A 64 0.32 27.28 -28.88
C SER A 64 -0.31 25.89 -28.82
N THR A 65 0.47 24.87 -28.49
CA THR A 65 0.02 23.48 -28.35
C THR A 65 0.24 22.97 -26.93
N ASP A 66 -0.22 21.76 -26.63
CA ASP A 66 -0.08 21.08 -25.34
C ASP A 66 1.32 20.48 -25.08
N ARG A 67 2.32 20.80 -25.92
CA ARG A 67 3.70 20.28 -25.79
C ARG A 67 4.37 20.69 -24.48
N ILE A 68 4.10 21.91 -24.03
CA ILE A 68 4.56 22.46 -22.76
C ILE A 68 3.32 22.79 -21.95
N LEU A 69 3.30 22.45 -20.65
CA LEU A 69 2.13 22.57 -19.78
C LEU A 69 0.89 21.82 -20.32
N PRO A 70 0.97 20.51 -20.55
CA PRO A 70 -0.19 19.71 -20.97
C PRO A 70 -1.32 19.83 -19.95
N GLY A 71 -2.55 19.80 -20.43
CA GLY A 71 -3.75 19.87 -19.57
C GLY A 71 -4.24 21.29 -19.25
N LEU A 72 -3.55 22.35 -19.74
CA LEU A 72 -4.05 23.72 -19.68
C LEU A 72 -4.56 24.17 -21.05
N ALA A 73 -5.77 24.70 -21.11
CA ALA A 73 -6.31 25.31 -22.32
C ALA A 73 -5.55 26.61 -22.66
N ARG A 74 -5.31 26.88 -23.96
CA ARG A 74 -4.64 28.09 -24.43
C ARG A 74 -5.67 29.17 -24.72
N VAL A 75 -5.45 30.37 -24.14
CA VAL A 75 -6.29 31.53 -24.36
C VAL A 75 -5.42 32.65 -24.91
N THR A 76 -5.83 33.20 -26.03
CA THR A 76 -5.19 34.37 -26.63
C THR A 76 -6.20 35.52 -26.66
N GLY A 77 -5.86 36.66 -26.11
CA GLY A 77 -6.75 37.85 -26.07
C GLY A 77 -6.62 38.66 -24.79
N PRO A 78 -7.31 39.82 -24.71
CA PRO A 78 -7.34 40.63 -23.49
C PRO A 78 -7.95 39.84 -22.32
N ALA A 79 -7.60 40.22 -21.08
CA ALA A 79 -8.12 39.60 -19.88
C ALA A 79 -9.63 39.84 -19.79
N ASP A 80 -10.41 38.91 -20.27
CA ASP A 80 -11.87 38.94 -20.11
C ASP A 80 -12.25 38.49 -18.69
N HIS A 81 -13.06 39.29 -17.99
CA HIS A 81 -13.56 39.00 -16.66
C HIS A 81 -14.69 37.94 -16.66
N GLY A 82 -14.83 37.17 -17.76
CA GLY A 82 -15.89 36.23 -17.99
C GLY A 82 -15.62 34.84 -17.45
N SER A 83 -16.58 34.35 -16.68
CA SER A 83 -16.84 32.98 -16.16
C SER A 83 -15.70 32.29 -15.39
N ALA A 84 -15.92 32.18 -14.08
CA ALA A 84 -14.97 31.62 -13.10
C ALA A 84 -14.61 30.13 -13.31
N GLU A 85 -15.43 29.34 -13.99
CA GLU A 85 -15.24 27.87 -14.13
C GLU A 85 -14.26 27.46 -15.24
N GLY A 86 -14.10 28.27 -16.28
CA GLY A 86 -13.15 27.99 -17.38
C GLY A 86 -11.71 28.51 -17.14
N ALA A 87 -11.55 29.45 -16.20
CA ALA A 87 -10.28 30.15 -15.97
C ALA A 87 -9.22 29.30 -15.26
N GLN A 88 -9.62 28.35 -14.44
CA GLN A 88 -8.73 27.56 -13.56
C GLN A 88 -7.85 26.54 -14.29
N ARG A 89 -8.21 26.12 -15.50
CA ARG A 89 -7.44 25.18 -16.32
C ARG A 89 -6.97 25.78 -17.64
N SER A 90 -6.73 27.09 -17.67
CA SER A 90 -6.26 27.78 -18.86
C SER A 90 -4.99 28.59 -18.58
N VAL A 91 -4.16 28.75 -19.59
CA VAL A 91 -3.00 29.66 -19.59
C VAL A 91 -3.19 30.68 -20.68
N ARG A 92 -3.07 31.95 -20.33
CA ARG A 92 -3.15 33.05 -21.28
C ARG A 92 -1.77 33.28 -21.92
N LEU A 93 -1.72 33.25 -23.24
CA LEU A 93 -0.50 33.48 -24.02
C LEU A 93 -0.40 34.95 -24.42
N VAL A 94 0.75 35.56 -24.16
CA VAL A 94 1.08 36.92 -24.54
C VAL A 94 2.41 36.91 -25.29
N ALA A 95 2.42 37.47 -26.50
CA ALA A 95 3.65 37.67 -27.26
C ALA A 95 4.25 39.02 -26.92
N SER A 96 5.56 39.08 -26.59
CA SER A 96 6.30 40.31 -26.34
C SER A 96 7.71 40.21 -26.95
N GLU A 97 8.11 41.22 -27.71
CA GLU A 97 9.45 41.34 -28.29
C GLU A 97 10.52 41.76 -27.28
N VAL A 98 10.10 42.19 -26.08
CA VAL A 98 11.02 42.56 -24.98
C VAL A 98 11.76 41.33 -24.45
N LEU A 99 11.09 40.17 -24.43
CA LEU A 99 11.75 38.91 -24.04
C LEU A 99 12.68 38.43 -25.16
N PRO A 100 13.91 38.02 -24.84
CA PRO A 100 14.77 37.37 -25.81
C PRO A 100 14.19 36.06 -26.32
N GLN A 101 14.43 35.72 -27.59
CA GLN A 101 14.08 34.42 -28.15
C GLN A 101 14.74 33.30 -27.34
N GLY A 102 14.00 32.24 -27.02
CA GLY A 102 14.47 31.12 -26.24
C GLY A 102 14.21 31.24 -24.72
N LEU A 103 13.51 32.31 -24.29
CA LEU A 103 13.05 32.51 -22.92
C LEU A 103 11.54 32.72 -22.89
N ALA A 104 10.86 32.10 -21.95
CA ALA A 104 9.45 32.37 -21.63
C ALA A 104 9.29 32.61 -20.13
N LEU A 105 8.43 33.55 -19.78
CA LEU A 105 8.15 33.96 -18.41
C LEU A 105 6.69 33.66 -18.08
N LEU A 106 6.44 32.90 -17.00
CA LEU A 106 5.09 32.54 -16.59
C LEU A 106 4.78 33.15 -15.22
N ASP A 107 3.79 34.03 -15.18
CA ASP A 107 3.22 34.56 -13.94
C ASP A 107 2.24 33.51 -13.35
N ALA A 108 2.62 32.89 -12.23
CA ALA A 108 1.86 31.84 -11.59
C ALA A 108 0.92 32.35 -10.48
N PRO A 109 -0.18 31.65 -10.17
CA PRO A 109 -1.00 31.94 -9.01
C PRO A 109 -0.21 31.88 -7.70
N ASP A 110 -0.82 32.40 -6.62
CA ASP A 110 -0.21 32.43 -5.30
C ASP A 110 -0.07 31.03 -4.70
N VAL A 111 1.12 30.70 -4.20
CA VAL A 111 1.45 29.38 -3.62
C VAL A 111 0.80 29.16 -2.25
N ASP A 112 0.46 30.21 -1.53
CA ASP A 112 -0.21 30.23 -0.23
C ASP A 112 -1.67 30.69 -0.32
N SER A 113 -2.28 30.59 -1.50
CA SER A 113 -3.68 30.95 -1.74
C SER A 113 -4.61 30.18 -0.78
N VAL A 114 -5.67 30.84 -0.31
CA VAL A 114 -6.74 30.18 0.45
C VAL A 114 -7.55 29.19 -0.42
N VAL A 115 -7.51 29.38 -1.73
CA VAL A 115 -8.14 28.52 -2.74
C VAL A 115 -7.22 27.34 -3.04
N VAL A 116 -7.67 26.11 -2.75
CA VAL A 116 -6.86 24.88 -2.89
C VAL A 116 -6.41 24.68 -4.33
N GLU A 117 -7.31 24.88 -5.28
CA GLU A 117 -7.08 24.70 -6.72
C GLU A 117 -5.97 25.64 -7.23
N ASN A 118 -5.86 26.85 -6.69
CA ASN A 118 -4.78 27.79 -7.03
C ASN A 118 -3.42 27.29 -6.52
N ARG A 119 -3.38 26.72 -5.31
CA ARG A 119 -2.15 26.13 -4.76
C ARG A 119 -1.69 24.94 -5.59
N GLU A 120 -2.63 24.05 -5.96
CA GLU A 120 -2.35 22.89 -6.81
C GLU A 120 -1.83 23.31 -8.18
N LEU A 121 -2.48 24.30 -8.79
CA LEU A 121 -2.04 24.86 -10.07
C LEU A 121 -0.65 25.51 -9.95
N ALA A 122 -0.39 26.31 -8.92
CA ALA A 122 0.93 26.90 -8.67
C ALA A 122 2.00 25.82 -8.52
N ALA A 123 1.74 24.75 -7.75
CA ALA A 123 2.66 23.62 -7.60
C ALA A 123 2.87 22.86 -8.92
N GLN A 124 1.82 22.68 -9.74
CA GLN A 124 1.93 22.09 -11.07
C GLN A 124 2.80 22.92 -12.01
N LEU A 125 2.59 24.24 -12.04
CA LEU A 125 3.37 25.16 -12.89
C LEU A 125 4.83 25.21 -12.47
N LEU A 126 5.09 25.31 -11.17
CA LEU A 126 6.45 25.23 -10.62
C LEU A 126 7.10 23.87 -10.94
N GLY A 127 6.32 22.78 -10.88
CA GLY A 127 6.78 21.44 -11.27
C GLY A 127 7.14 21.32 -12.76
N ALA A 128 6.64 22.21 -13.62
CA ALA A 128 6.92 22.24 -15.05
C ALA A 128 8.03 23.26 -15.44
N ALA A 129 8.53 24.04 -14.48
CA ALA A 129 9.52 25.06 -14.70
C ALA A 129 10.93 24.50 -14.94
N ASP A 130 11.70 25.13 -15.81
CA ASP A 130 13.15 24.94 -15.90
C ASP A 130 13.88 25.76 -14.83
N LEU A 131 13.33 26.92 -14.48
CA LEU A 131 13.87 27.86 -13.49
C LEU A 131 12.71 28.44 -12.68
N TRP A 132 12.84 28.45 -11.36
CA TRP A 132 11.92 29.14 -10.46
C TRP A 132 12.45 30.54 -10.15
N LEU A 133 11.66 31.57 -10.42
CA LEU A 133 11.88 32.91 -9.90
C LEU A 133 10.91 33.10 -8.72
N PHE A 134 11.39 32.88 -7.52
CA PHE A 134 10.55 32.86 -6.34
C PHE A 134 10.55 34.22 -5.63
N VAL A 135 9.37 34.86 -5.60
CA VAL A 135 9.20 36.23 -5.08
C VAL A 135 8.63 36.16 -3.66
N THR A 136 9.31 36.80 -2.73
CA THR A 136 8.86 37.03 -1.37
C THR A 136 9.07 38.49 -0.97
N THR A 137 8.61 38.91 0.19
CA THR A 137 8.79 40.27 0.71
C THR A 137 9.60 40.25 1.99
N ALA A 138 10.17 41.41 2.35
CA ALA A 138 10.87 41.57 3.63
C ALA A 138 10.01 41.24 4.85
N ALA A 139 8.68 41.36 4.75
CA ALA A 139 7.75 41.00 5.80
C ALA A 139 7.40 39.48 5.88
N ARG A 140 7.63 38.72 4.79
CA ARG A 140 7.12 37.33 4.64
C ARG A 140 8.17 36.31 4.19
N TYR A 141 9.43 36.71 4.07
CA TYR A 141 10.51 35.84 3.57
C TYR A 141 10.74 34.59 4.45
N ALA A 142 10.33 34.62 5.70
CA ALA A 142 10.47 33.51 6.65
C ALA A 142 9.18 32.69 6.86
N ASP A 143 8.11 32.94 6.06
CA ASP A 143 6.85 32.19 6.17
C ASP A 143 7.06 30.69 5.83
N ALA A 144 6.46 29.81 6.62
CA ALA A 144 6.66 28.36 6.50
C ALA A 144 6.16 27.77 5.18
N VAL A 145 4.96 28.16 4.70
CA VAL A 145 4.36 27.59 3.49
C VAL A 145 5.21 27.80 2.23
N PRO A 146 5.74 29.01 1.95
CA PRO A 146 6.72 29.22 0.89
C PRO A 146 7.98 28.36 1.03
N TRP A 147 8.49 28.21 2.24
CA TRP A 147 9.69 27.42 2.50
C TRP A 147 9.48 25.91 2.29
N ASP A 148 8.29 25.37 2.55
CA ASP A 148 7.96 23.97 2.23
C ASP A 148 8.12 23.69 0.72
N LEU A 149 7.68 24.61 -0.13
CA LEU A 149 7.85 24.51 -1.59
C LEU A 149 9.30 24.68 -2.05
N LEU A 150 10.02 25.64 -1.44
CA LEU A 150 11.44 25.85 -1.73
C LEU A 150 12.28 24.64 -1.28
N HIS A 151 11.93 24.01 -0.18
CA HIS A 151 12.56 22.77 0.27
C HIS A 151 12.28 21.60 -0.72
N GLU A 152 11.06 21.51 -1.25
CA GLU A 152 10.76 20.55 -2.32
C GLU A 152 11.57 20.83 -3.58
N ALA A 153 11.73 22.11 -3.96
CA ALA A 153 12.59 22.51 -5.08
C ALA A 153 14.05 22.11 -4.86
N ALA A 154 14.60 22.38 -3.67
CA ALA A 154 15.95 21.97 -3.30
C ALA A 154 16.14 20.45 -3.37
N THR A 155 15.17 19.69 -2.85
CA THR A 155 15.16 18.21 -2.89
C THR A 155 15.18 17.68 -4.33
N ARG A 156 14.49 18.35 -5.26
CA ARG A 156 14.48 18.03 -6.70
C ARG A 156 15.66 18.62 -7.45
N ARG A 157 16.52 19.39 -6.79
CA ARG A 157 17.60 20.18 -7.42
C ARG A 157 17.09 21.09 -8.54
N ALA A 158 15.87 21.61 -8.40
CA ALA A 158 15.34 22.60 -9.33
C ALA A 158 16.19 23.86 -9.26
N GLN A 159 16.39 24.50 -10.41
CA GLN A 159 17.08 25.79 -10.44
C GLN A 159 16.16 26.85 -9.85
N VAL A 160 16.64 27.60 -8.88
CA VAL A 160 15.88 28.64 -8.16
C VAL A 160 16.65 29.93 -8.12
N ALA A 161 15.97 31.03 -8.37
CA ALA A 161 16.42 32.39 -8.05
C ALA A 161 15.41 33.03 -7.08
N LEU A 162 15.88 33.73 -6.08
CA LEU A 162 15.04 34.35 -5.06
C LEU A 162 14.96 35.85 -5.32
N VAL A 163 13.76 36.41 -5.16
CA VAL A 163 13.54 37.87 -5.24
C VAL A 163 12.94 38.32 -3.91
N LEU A 164 13.66 39.17 -3.23
CA LEU A 164 13.22 39.87 -2.03
C LEU A 164 12.65 41.21 -2.40
N ASP A 165 11.33 41.32 -2.53
CA ASP A 165 10.61 42.50 -2.93
C ASP A 165 10.22 43.39 -1.74
N ARG A 166 10.05 44.71 -1.97
CA ARG A 166 9.64 45.72 -0.98
C ARG A 166 10.58 45.78 0.23
N VAL A 167 11.85 45.94 -0.05
CA VAL A 167 12.85 46.15 0.99
C VAL A 167 12.95 47.63 1.32
N ASP A 168 12.57 47.99 2.53
CA ASP A 168 12.67 49.35 3.04
C ASP A 168 14.14 49.81 3.11
N PRO A 169 14.43 51.10 2.88
CA PRO A 169 15.75 51.66 3.12
C PRO A 169 16.19 51.41 4.57
N GLY A 170 17.36 50.82 4.76
CA GLY A 170 17.88 50.44 6.09
C GLY A 170 17.58 49.00 6.53
N ALA A 171 16.84 48.21 5.71
CA ALA A 171 16.55 46.82 5.97
C ALA A 171 17.46 45.84 5.19
N GLU A 172 18.67 46.27 4.80
CA GLU A 172 19.62 45.46 4.00
C GLU A 172 20.02 44.15 4.69
N ALA A 173 19.94 44.08 6.03
CA ALA A 173 20.19 42.87 6.82
C ALA A 173 19.23 41.72 6.48
N VAL A 174 18.01 42.00 5.98
CA VAL A 174 17.02 41.01 5.59
C VAL A 174 17.52 40.14 4.43
N GLY A 175 18.24 40.73 3.49
CA GLY A 175 18.86 40.01 2.37
C GLY A 175 19.91 38.99 2.85
N ALA A 176 20.75 39.40 3.82
CA ALA A 176 21.73 38.49 4.41
C ALA A 176 21.07 37.35 5.20
N ASP A 177 19.98 37.64 5.90
CA ASP A 177 19.22 36.59 6.62
C ASP A 177 18.51 35.62 5.67
N LEU A 178 17.94 36.11 4.58
CA LEU A 178 17.38 35.26 3.52
C LEU A 178 18.47 34.36 2.90
N GLN A 179 19.70 34.90 2.67
CA GLN A 179 20.81 34.08 2.18
C GLN A 179 21.21 32.99 3.17
N ARG A 180 21.20 33.28 4.46
CA ARG A 180 21.43 32.27 5.51
C ARG A 180 20.36 31.20 5.49
N LEU A 181 19.06 31.58 5.49
CA LEU A 181 17.94 30.64 5.42
C LEU A 181 18.00 29.80 4.14
N ALA A 182 18.31 30.38 2.99
CA ALA A 182 18.48 29.67 1.73
C ALA A 182 19.60 28.61 1.85
N SER A 183 20.73 28.98 2.45
CA SER A 183 21.85 28.04 2.65
C SER A 183 21.49 26.89 3.59
N GLU A 184 20.77 27.17 4.68
CA GLU A 184 20.29 26.15 5.64
C GLU A 184 19.29 25.17 5.00
N ASN A 185 18.58 25.59 3.94
CA ASN A 185 17.58 24.78 3.24
C ASN A 185 18.07 24.21 1.88
N GLY A 186 19.40 24.20 1.67
CA GLY A 186 20.00 23.60 0.47
C GLY A 186 19.87 24.44 -0.81
N LEU A 187 19.61 25.75 -0.69
CA LEU A 187 19.51 26.73 -1.77
C LEU A 187 20.61 27.80 -1.65
N GLY A 188 21.74 27.50 -1.03
CA GLY A 188 22.80 28.47 -0.76
C GLY A 188 23.42 29.09 -2.03
N ASP A 189 23.36 28.39 -3.16
CA ASP A 189 23.87 28.86 -4.44
C ASP A 189 22.82 29.63 -5.27
N ALA A 190 21.58 29.76 -4.79
CA ALA A 190 20.52 30.47 -5.48
C ALA A 190 20.84 32.00 -5.51
N PRO A 191 20.81 32.64 -6.68
CA PRO A 191 20.97 34.11 -6.74
C PRO A 191 19.80 34.77 -6.01
N ILE A 192 20.11 35.80 -5.21
CA ILE A 192 19.12 36.62 -4.50
C ILE A 192 19.14 38.02 -5.10
N PHE A 193 17.99 38.48 -5.56
CA PHE A 193 17.77 39.84 -6.05
C PHE A 193 16.99 40.63 -5.03
N VAL A 194 17.47 41.81 -4.69
CA VAL A 194 16.82 42.71 -3.73
C VAL A 194 16.15 43.85 -4.51
N VAL A 195 14.83 43.95 -4.38
CA VAL A 195 14.02 45.01 -4.99
C VAL A 195 13.58 45.98 -3.88
N PRO A 196 14.06 47.22 -3.89
CA PRO A 196 13.69 48.21 -2.90
C PRO A 196 12.22 48.61 -3.03
N GLU A 197 11.59 48.98 -1.91
CA GLU A 197 10.27 49.62 -1.95
C GLU A 197 10.36 50.93 -2.72
N ALA A 198 9.55 51.06 -3.76
CA ALA A 198 9.55 52.21 -4.62
C ALA A 198 8.14 52.58 -5.10
N PRO A 199 7.83 53.86 -5.33
CA PRO A 199 6.55 54.27 -5.88
C PRO A 199 6.38 53.73 -7.29
N LEU A 200 5.19 53.23 -7.58
CA LEU A 200 4.85 52.74 -8.93
C LEU A 200 4.54 53.92 -9.85
N ALA A 201 5.17 53.94 -11.02
CA ALA A 201 4.80 54.82 -12.13
C ALA A 201 3.96 54.00 -13.12
N ASP A 202 2.74 54.41 -13.37
CA ASP A 202 1.80 53.64 -14.21
C ASP A 202 1.63 52.17 -13.83
N GLY A 203 1.78 51.83 -12.54
CA GLY A 203 1.70 50.47 -12.03
C GLY A 203 2.93 49.59 -12.28
N LEU A 204 4.04 50.19 -12.68
CA LEU A 204 5.36 49.57 -12.89
C LEU A 204 6.35 50.12 -11.85
N LEU A 205 7.26 49.26 -11.43
CA LEU A 205 8.43 49.65 -10.64
C LEU A 205 9.42 50.41 -11.54
N PRO A 206 10.21 51.36 -11.00
CA PRO A 206 11.24 52.04 -11.79
C PRO A 206 12.28 51.02 -12.28
N GLU A 207 12.82 51.30 -13.48
CA GLU A 207 13.83 50.44 -14.13
C GLU A 207 15.05 50.18 -13.22
N THR A 208 15.43 51.17 -12.41
CA THR A 208 16.53 51.03 -11.45
C THR A 208 16.28 49.93 -10.38
N ALA A 209 15.02 49.67 -10.04
CA ALA A 209 14.67 48.66 -9.04
C ALA A 209 14.68 47.23 -9.60
N VAL A 210 14.35 47.04 -10.89
CA VAL A 210 14.27 45.74 -11.53
C VAL A 210 15.38 45.46 -12.54
N GLY A 211 16.26 46.40 -12.78
CA GLY A 211 17.27 46.34 -13.84
C GLY A 211 18.28 45.20 -13.68
N GLU A 212 18.58 44.77 -12.46
CA GLU A 212 19.45 43.64 -12.23
C GLU A 212 18.79 42.34 -12.69
N ILE A 213 17.52 42.12 -12.30
CA ILE A 213 16.73 40.93 -12.70
C ILE A 213 16.53 40.94 -14.22
N SER A 214 16.17 42.07 -14.79
CA SER A 214 15.95 42.19 -16.24
C SER A 214 17.21 41.88 -17.04
N ARG A 215 18.38 42.45 -16.65
CA ARG A 215 19.66 42.11 -17.26
C ARG A 215 20.05 40.65 -17.13
N TRP A 216 19.81 40.05 -15.95
CA TRP A 216 20.10 38.63 -15.71
C TRP A 216 19.24 37.74 -16.58
N LEU A 217 17.92 37.98 -16.67
CA LEU A 217 17.00 37.23 -17.53
C LEU A 217 17.34 37.40 -19.02
N THR A 218 17.70 38.64 -19.45
CA THR A 218 18.09 38.90 -20.82
C THR A 218 19.39 38.19 -21.18
N ALA A 219 20.39 38.20 -20.29
CA ALA A 219 21.64 37.49 -20.50
C ALA A 219 21.40 35.96 -20.58
N LEU A 220 20.57 35.41 -19.66
CA LEU A 220 20.17 34.00 -19.67
C LEU A 220 19.42 33.65 -20.97
N GLY A 221 18.47 34.47 -21.39
CA GLY A 221 17.72 34.27 -22.63
C GLY A 221 18.55 34.43 -23.91
N GLY A 222 19.55 35.30 -23.91
CA GLY A 222 20.44 35.56 -25.06
C GLY A 222 21.52 34.48 -25.27
N ASP A 223 21.93 33.78 -24.22
CA ASP A 223 22.98 32.76 -24.27
C ASP A 223 22.40 31.33 -24.34
N ALA A 224 22.52 30.67 -25.49
CA ALA A 224 22.06 29.31 -25.72
C ALA A 224 22.77 28.30 -24.81
N GLY A 225 24.05 28.50 -24.49
CA GLY A 225 24.83 27.65 -23.59
C GLY A 225 24.31 27.73 -22.14
N ALA A 226 24.07 28.96 -21.65
CA ALA A 226 23.51 29.20 -20.33
C ALA A 226 22.10 28.59 -20.19
N ARG A 227 21.24 28.77 -21.20
CA ARG A 227 19.90 28.11 -21.20
C ARG A 227 20.00 26.60 -21.14
N SER A 228 20.84 25.99 -22.01
CA SER A 228 21.04 24.53 -22.00
C SER A 228 21.54 24.06 -20.66
N ALA A 229 22.46 24.76 -20.02
CA ALA A 229 22.99 24.38 -18.72
C ALA A 229 21.91 24.37 -17.63
N VAL A 230 21.03 25.38 -17.60
CA VAL A 230 19.88 25.41 -16.66
C VAL A 230 18.91 24.27 -16.93
N ILE A 231 18.53 24.03 -18.17
CA ILE A 231 17.63 22.94 -18.57
C ILE A 231 18.23 21.59 -18.19
N ASP A 232 19.51 21.37 -18.47
CA ASP A 232 20.21 20.12 -18.19
C ASP A 232 20.33 19.89 -16.68
N ALA A 233 20.66 20.90 -15.89
CA ALA A 233 20.74 20.80 -14.44
C ALA A 233 19.38 20.44 -13.81
N THR A 234 18.30 21.13 -14.22
CA THR A 234 16.94 20.83 -13.75
C THR A 234 16.49 19.42 -14.16
N ARG A 235 16.75 19.03 -15.40
CA ARG A 235 16.43 17.69 -15.90
C ARG A 235 17.16 16.61 -15.12
N ASP A 236 18.47 16.77 -14.91
CA ASP A 236 19.29 15.82 -14.16
C ASP A 236 18.81 15.72 -12.71
N GLY A 237 18.45 16.84 -12.08
CA GLY A 237 17.83 16.86 -10.74
C GLY A 237 16.49 16.12 -10.67
N VAL A 238 15.61 16.34 -11.66
CA VAL A 238 14.31 15.64 -11.74
C VAL A 238 14.49 14.13 -11.94
N VAL A 239 15.46 13.72 -12.77
CA VAL A 239 15.76 12.28 -12.96
C VAL A 239 16.29 11.65 -11.68
N ASP A 240 17.21 12.33 -10.99
CA ASP A 240 17.74 11.84 -9.71
C ASP A 240 16.63 11.71 -8.66
N ASP A 241 15.73 12.68 -8.58
CA ASP A 241 14.59 12.63 -7.66
C ASP A 241 13.62 11.49 -8.01
N LEU A 242 13.30 11.31 -9.28
CA LEU A 242 12.48 10.21 -9.76
C LEU A 242 13.06 8.85 -9.34
N VAL A 243 14.38 8.67 -9.56
CA VAL A 243 15.09 7.44 -9.17
C VAL A 243 15.05 7.25 -7.65
N ARG A 244 15.29 8.30 -6.86
CA ARG A 244 15.20 8.21 -5.39
C ARG A 244 13.79 7.83 -4.92
N ARG A 245 12.75 8.45 -5.49
CA ARG A 245 11.35 8.13 -5.18
C ARG A 245 10.98 6.70 -5.57
N ALA A 246 11.40 6.26 -6.76
CA ALA A 246 11.17 4.88 -7.21
C ALA A 246 11.84 3.85 -6.29
N LEU A 247 13.07 4.11 -5.84
CA LEU A 247 13.78 3.21 -4.92
C LEU A 247 13.14 3.19 -3.51
N ARG A 248 12.69 4.36 -3.01
CA ARG A 248 11.95 4.41 -1.73
C ARG A 248 10.62 3.66 -1.82
N LEU A 249 9.88 3.86 -2.93
CA LEU A 249 8.63 3.14 -3.16
C LEU A 249 8.87 1.63 -3.27
N ALA A 250 9.93 1.22 -4.00
CA ALA A 250 10.32 -0.18 -4.09
C ALA A 250 10.59 -0.80 -2.72
N GLY A 251 11.32 -0.08 -1.85
CA GLY A 251 11.55 -0.53 -0.47
C GLY A 251 10.25 -0.62 0.36
N ALA A 252 9.35 0.35 0.21
CA ALA A 252 8.06 0.31 0.90
C ALA A 252 7.17 -0.86 0.43
N VAL A 253 7.19 -1.18 -0.87
CA VAL A 253 6.48 -2.34 -1.41
C VAL A 253 7.04 -3.65 -0.86
N ASP A 254 8.37 -3.78 -0.74
CA ASP A 254 8.96 -4.99 -0.17
C ASP A 254 8.60 -5.17 1.31
N VAL A 255 8.68 -4.10 2.10
CA VAL A 255 8.25 -4.15 3.53
C VAL A 255 6.78 -4.53 3.65
N GLN A 256 5.93 -4.03 2.74
CA GLN A 256 4.51 -4.39 2.72
C GLN A 256 4.31 -5.86 2.34
N HIS A 257 5.06 -6.37 1.38
CA HIS A 257 5.02 -7.78 0.98
C HIS A 257 5.50 -8.70 2.11
N GLU A 258 6.61 -8.36 2.77
CA GLU A 258 7.11 -9.10 3.94
C GLU A 258 6.08 -9.14 5.08
N ALA A 259 5.39 -8.03 5.33
CA ALA A 259 4.32 -7.98 6.32
C ALA A 259 3.11 -8.85 5.93
N ASP A 260 2.69 -8.84 4.65
CA ASP A 260 1.63 -9.71 4.12
C ASP A 260 1.99 -11.18 4.32
N ASP A 261 3.20 -11.59 3.92
CA ASP A 261 3.68 -12.97 4.07
C ASP A 261 3.74 -13.40 5.55
N HIS A 262 4.21 -12.52 6.44
CA HIS A 262 4.26 -12.79 7.87
C HIS A 262 2.87 -13.00 8.45
N LEU A 263 1.91 -12.14 8.09
CA LEU A 263 0.53 -12.23 8.56
C LEU A 263 -0.15 -13.50 8.04
N ARG A 264 0.02 -13.86 6.75
CA ARG A 264 -0.50 -15.13 6.19
C ARG A 264 0.10 -16.34 6.88
N SER A 265 1.42 -16.35 7.05
CA SER A 265 2.11 -17.45 7.74
C SER A 265 1.60 -17.66 9.15
N SER A 266 1.23 -16.61 9.87
CA SER A 266 0.64 -16.69 11.21
C SER A 266 -0.74 -17.33 11.20
N VAL A 267 -1.57 -17.03 10.17
CA VAL A 267 -2.88 -17.68 9.95
C VAL A 267 -2.68 -19.16 9.66
N ASP A 268 -1.85 -19.47 8.67
CA ASP A 268 -1.59 -20.85 8.24
C ASP A 268 -1.08 -21.70 9.41
N ALA A 269 -0.10 -21.18 10.17
CA ALA A 269 0.44 -21.89 11.31
C ALA A 269 -0.63 -22.19 12.39
N ALA A 270 -1.52 -21.25 12.68
CA ALA A 270 -2.56 -21.42 13.68
C ALA A 270 -3.62 -22.43 13.24
N TYR A 271 -4.09 -22.34 12.00
CA TYR A 271 -5.13 -23.22 11.48
C TYR A 271 -4.61 -24.60 11.06
N ASP A 272 -3.34 -24.72 10.65
CA ASP A 272 -2.69 -26.03 10.48
C ASP A 272 -2.53 -26.76 11.82
N ASP A 273 -2.21 -26.03 12.88
CA ASP A 273 -2.15 -26.61 14.23
C ASP A 273 -3.54 -27.08 14.69
N ALA A 274 -4.57 -26.26 14.45
CA ALA A 274 -5.95 -26.66 14.73
C ALA A 274 -6.34 -27.94 13.97
N ARG A 275 -6.00 -28.05 12.68
CA ARG A 275 -6.20 -29.27 11.88
C ARG A 275 -5.51 -30.48 12.50
N ARG A 276 -4.22 -30.33 12.89
CA ARG A 276 -3.47 -31.42 13.55
C ARG A 276 -4.10 -31.82 14.87
N THR A 277 -4.54 -30.86 15.67
CA THR A 277 -5.18 -31.10 16.97
C THR A 277 -6.47 -31.88 16.80
N VAL A 278 -7.34 -31.50 15.86
CA VAL A 278 -8.58 -32.22 15.57
C VAL A 278 -8.28 -33.65 15.09
N LEU A 279 -7.35 -33.81 14.14
CA LEU A 279 -6.98 -35.13 13.62
C LEU A 279 -6.37 -36.02 14.70
N ALA A 280 -5.54 -35.49 15.57
CA ALA A 280 -5.00 -36.24 16.72
C ALA A 280 -6.12 -36.69 17.66
N ALA A 281 -7.00 -35.77 18.09
CA ALA A 281 -8.12 -36.10 18.98
C ALA A 281 -9.13 -37.10 18.37
N THR A 282 -9.23 -37.12 17.03
CA THR A 282 -10.09 -38.10 16.33
C THR A 282 -9.42 -39.45 16.11
N SER A 283 -8.11 -39.57 16.31
CA SER A 283 -7.38 -40.83 16.06
C SER A 283 -6.84 -41.53 17.32
N ASP A 284 -6.78 -40.86 18.47
CA ASP A 284 -6.19 -41.37 19.72
C ASP A 284 -7.15 -42.16 20.59
N GLY A 285 -8.39 -42.36 20.17
CA GLY A 285 -9.45 -43.05 20.93
C GLY A 285 -10.02 -42.26 22.11
N ALA A 286 -9.57 -41.00 22.33
CA ALA A 286 -10.09 -40.17 23.43
C ALA A 286 -11.59 -39.91 23.28
N MET A 287 -12.06 -39.70 22.05
CA MET A 287 -13.47 -39.49 21.73
C MET A 287 -14.38 -40.71 22.03
N LEU A 288 -13.81 -41.88 22.11
CA LEU A 288 -14.57 -43.12 22.45
C LEU A 288 -14.76 -43.33 23.94
N ARG A 289 -14.25 -42.43 24.79
CA ARG A 289 -14.42 -42.51 26.25
C ARG A 289 -15.73 -41.85 26.71
N GLY A 290 -16.15 -42.16 27.92
CA GLY A 290 -17.34 -41.53 28.52
C GLY A 290 -18.65 -41.93 27.84
N GLU A 291 -19.40 -40.97 27.36
CA GLU A 291 -20.78 -41.17 26.86
C GLU A 291 -20.85 -42.07 25.62
N VAL A 292 -19.89 -41.91 24.67
CA VAL A 292 -19.83 -42.77 23.46
C VAL A 292 -19.66 -44.22 23.84
N LEU A 293 -18.74 -44.50 24.76
CA LEU A 293 -18.50 -45.86 25.27
C LEU A 293 -19.75 -46.43 25.97
N ALA A 294 -20.38 -45.68 26.84
CA ALA A 294 -21.59 -46.09 27.55
C ALA A 294 -22.74 -46.41 26.59
N ARG A 295 -23.03 -45.52 25.65
CA ARG A 295 -24.08 -45.70 24.65
C ARG A 295 -23.80 -46.85 23.68
N TRP A 296 -22.52 -47.08 23.34
CA TRP A 296 -22.13 -48.24 22.53
C TRP A 296 -22.29 -49.54 23.28
N GLN A 297 -21.91 -49.62 24.58
CA GLN A 297 -22.12 -50.78 25.43
C GLN A 297 -23.61 -51.09 25.58
N ASP A 298 -24.45 -50.09 25.71
CA ASP A 298 -25.92 -50.24 25.73
C ASP A 298 -26.46 -50.78 24.40
N PHE A 299 -25.89 -50.34 23.27
CA PHE A 299 -26.26 -50.82 21.94
C PHE A 299 -25.85 -52.28 21.71
N VAL A 300 -24.61 -52.62 22.03
CA VAL A 300 -24.07 -53.98 21.83
C VAL A 300 -24.57 -54.98 22.90
N GLY A 301 -24.98 -54.49 24.09
CA GLY A 301 -25.43 -55.31 25.22
C GLY A 301 -24.29 -55.83 26.09
N THR A 302 -24.50 -55.81 27.40
CA THR A 302 -23.51 -56.21 28.39
C THR A 302 -23.29 -57.74 28.41
N GLY A 303 -22.10 -58.17 27.96
CA GLY A 303 -21.50 -59.46 28.32
C GLY A 303 -21.99 -60.75 27.62
N GLU A 304 -23.19 -60.84 27.04
CA GLU A 304 -23.65 -62.02 26.30
C GLU A 304 -23.03 -62.15 24.92
N PHE A 305 -22.88 -61.05 24.22
CA PHE A 305 -22.23 -61.00 22.90
C PHE A 305 -20.72 -61.28 23.01
N PHE A 306 -20.06 -60.80 24.06
CA PHE A 306 -18.65 -61.09 24.35
C PHE A 306 -18.42 -62.57 24.59
N ARG A 307 -19.25 -63.20 25.42
CA ARG A 307 -19.13 -64.62 25.70
C ARG A 307 -19.43 -65.52 24.50
N ALA A 308 -20.32 -65.05 23.60
CA ALA A 308 -20.62 -65.75 22.35
C ALA A 308 -19.50 -65.68 21.33
N VAL A 309 -18.77 -64.56 21.30
CA VAL A 309 -17.61 -64.35 20.42
C VAL A 309 -16.36 -65.07 20.92
N GLU A 310 -16.14 -65.12 22.24
CA GLU A 310 -15.00 -65.81 22.87
C GLU A 310 -15.09 -67.35 22.84
N GLN A 311 -16.30 -67.91 22.96
CA GLN A 311 -16.48 -69.35 23.08
C GLN A 311 -16.51 -70.16 21.77
N LYS A 312 -16.59 -69.49 20.58
CA LYS A 312 -16.67 -70.20 19.29
C LYS A 312 -15.94 -69.48 18.16
N VAL A 313 -14.67 -69.76 18.02
CA VAL A 313 -13.84 -69.30 16.88
C VAL A 313 -14.38 -69.80 15.50
N GLY A 314 -15.32 -70.80 15.50
CA GLY A 314 -15.89 -71.35 14.24
C GLY A 314 -17.30 -70.89 13.87
N SER A 315 -18.06 -70.19 14.73
CA SER A 315 -19.46 -69.80 14.48
C SER A 315 -19.86 -68.37 14.87
N VAL A 316 -18.89 -67.43 14.90
CA VAL A 316 -19.14 -66.00 15.09
C VAL A 316 -20.24 -65.49 14.16
N ARG A 317 -20.31 -66.07 12.98
CA ARG A 317 -21.25 -65.74 11.91
C ARG A 317 -22.72 -66.04 12.26
N ASP A 318 -23.01 -67.11 12.97
CA ASP A 318 -24.37 -67.50 13.31
C ASP A 318 -24.82 -66.85 14.63
N ALA A 319 -23.90 -66.64 15.57
CA ALA A 319 -24.17 -65.99 16.86
C ALA A 319 -24.50 -64.48 16.62
N VAL A 320 -23.76 -63.79 15.72
CA VAL A 320 -24.00 -62.38 15.35
C VAL A 320 -25.35 -62.24 14.63
N GLY A 321 -25.68 -63.15 13.70
CA GLY A 321 -26.98 -63.13 12.98
C GLY A 321 -28.19 -63.40 13.89
N GLY A 322 -28.04 -64.17 14.94
CA GLY A 322 -29.10 -64.49 15.95
C GLY A 322 -29.38 -63.28 16.89
N PHE A 323 -28.35 -62.60 17.29
CA PHE A 323 -28.43 -61.46 18.23
C PHE A 323 -29.22 -60.28 17.70
N PHE A 324 -29.07 -59.95 16.41
CA PHE A 324 -29.73 -58.79 15.79
C PHE A 324 -31.14 -59.05 15.24
N ARG A 325 -31.59 -60.30 15.11
CA ARG A 325 -32.93 -60.64 14.63
C ARG A 325 -34.05 -60.41 15.68
N GLY A 326 -33.73 -60.09 16.91
CA GLY A 326 -34.70 -60.09 18.02
C GLY A 326 -35.19 -58.71 18.51
N LYS A 327 -34.57 -57.63 18.26
CA LYS A 327 -34.99 -56.29 18.76
C LYS A 327 -34.49 -55.18 17.85
N GLY A 328 -35.40 -54.43 17.24
CA GLY A 328 -35.09 -53.15 16.59
C GLY A 328 -34.60 -52.11 17.62
N ARG A 329 -33.34 -52.22 18.03
CA ARG A 329 -32.70 -51.27 18.97
C ARG A 329 -32.35 -49.98 18.22
N LYS A 330 -32.76 -48.84 18.78
CA LYS A 330 -32.48 -47.49 18.22
C LYS A 330 -30.99 -47.18 18.32
N VAL A 331 -30.34 -46.98 17.19
CA VAL A 331 -28.95 -46.53 17.00
C VAL A 331 -28.72 -45.04 17.34
N PRO A 332 -29.75 -44.14 17.45
CA PRO A 332 -29.58 -42.70 17.46
C PRO A 332 -28.65 -42.12 18.53
N GLY A 333 -28.49 -42.81 19.66
CA GLY A 333 -27.73 -42.24 20.78
C GLY A 333 -26.21 -42.23 20.62
N VAL A 334 -25.63 -43.22 19.88
CA VAL A 334 -24.17 -43.29 19.67
C VAL A 334 -23.73 -42.27 18.62
N GLU A 335 -24.48 -42.13 17.53
CA GLU A 335 -24.23 -41.15 16.47
C GLU A 335 -24.27 -39.73 17.04
N GLU A 336 -25.23 -39.42 17.92
CA GLU A 336 -25.38 -38.13 18.56
C GLU A 336 -24.22 -37.82 19.53
N ALA A 337 -23.76 -38.79 20.32
CA ALA A 337 -22.62 -38.62 21.23
C ALA A 337 -21.29 -38.38 20.45
N ILE A 338 -21.08 -39.11 19.34
CA ILE A 338 -19.95 -38.90 18.44
C ILE A 338 -19.99 -37.49 17.84
N SER A 339 -21.18 -37.07 17.37
CA SER A 339 -21.35 -35.72 16.78
C SER A 339 -21.03 -34.62 17.77
N HIS A 340 -21.52 -34.68 18.99
CA HIS A 340 -21.27 -33.69 20.04
C HIS A 340 -19.79 -33.64 20.43
N GLY A 341 -19.12 -34.81 20.57
CA GLY A 341 -17.70 -34.85 20.86
C GLY A 341 -16.85 -34.23 19.77
N LEU A 342 -17.15 -34.57 18.50
CA LEU A 342 -16.44 -34.01 17.36
C LEU A 342 -16.70 -32.52 17.19
N GLU A 343 -17.96 -32.07 17.37
CA GLU A 343 -18.33 -30.66 17.35
C GLU A 343 -17.50 -29.86 18.36
N SER A 344 -17.43 -30.35 19.62
CA SER A 344 -16.64 -29.67 20.66
C SER A 344 -15.17 -29.51 20.28
N VAL A 345 -14.54 -30.61 19.84
CA VAL A 345 -13.11 -30.62 19.47
C VAL A 345 -12.83 -29.62 18.31
N VAL A 346 -13.68 -29.60 17.28
CA VAL A 346 -13.50 -28.70 16.14
C VAL A 346 -13.73 -27.23 16.55
N LEU A 347 -14.76 -26.96 17.37
CA LEU A 347 -15.05 -25.62 17.87
C LEU A 347 -13.93 -25.10 18.75
N ASP A 348 -13.41 -25.89 19.69
CA ASP A 348 -12.34 -25.53 20.61
C ASP A 348 -11.05 -25.24 19.82
N ALA A 349 -10.70 -26.08 18.85
CA ALA A 349 -9.52 -25.88 18.01
C ALA A 349 -9.63 -24.64 17.13
N ALA A 350 -10.81 -24.36 16.56
CA ALA A 350 -11.03 -23.17 15.74
C ALA A 350 -11.01 -21.88 16.58
N GLU A 351 -11.56 -21.90 17.79
CA GLU A 351 -11.53 -20.76 18.71
C GLU A 351 -10.09 -20.45 19.13
N GLU A 352 -9.31 -21.48 19.48
CA GLU A 352 -7.88 -21.30 19.80
C GLU A 352 -7.09 -20.76 18.62
N ALA A 353 -7.34 -21.25 17.40
CA ALA A 353 -6.69 -20.74 16.19
C ALA A 353 -7.05 -19.26 15.93
N ALA A 354 -8.31 -18.90 16.06
CA ALA A 354 -8.76 -17.52 15.90
C ALA A 354 -8.09 -16.60 16.93
N GLU A 355 -8.06 -17.00 18.21
CA GLU A 355 -7.43 -16.21 19.27
C GLU A 355 -5.90 -16.05 19.07
N ARG A 356 -5.21 -17.11 18.66
CA ARG A 356 -3.77 -17.09 18.35
C ARG A 356 -3.47 -16.17 17.18
N THR A 357 -4.24 -16.30 16.10
CA THR A 357 -4.10 -15.44 14.91
C THR A 357 -4.35 -13.97 15.26
N TYR A 358 -5.44 -13.69 15.98
CA TYR A 358 -5.78 -12.34 16.41
C TYR A 358 -4.67 -11.72 17.27
N ARG A 359 -4.11 -12.46 18.23
CA ARG A 359 -2.99 -11.99 19.05
C ARG A 359 -1.73 -11.72 18.23
N ALA A 360 -1.41 -12.60 17.27
CA ALA A 360 -0.27 -12.41 16.37
C ALA A 360 -0.44 -11.15 15.51
N TRP A 361 -1.61 -10.98 14.89
CA TRP A 361 -1.92 -9.79 14.08
C TRP A 361 -1.94 -8.51 14.90
N ARG A 362 -2.47 -8.55 16.12
CA ARG A 362 -2.50 -7.38 16.99
C ARG A 362 -1.12 -6.94 17.49
N ALA A 363 -0.18 -7.86 17.57
CA ALA A 363 1.21 -7.57 17.92
C ALA A 363 2.01 -6.96 16.75
N ASP A 364 1.56 -7.16 15.51
CA ASP A 364 2.17 -6.61 14.30
C ASP A 364 1.49 -5.28 13.94
N PRO A 365 2.25 -4.20 13.66
CA PRO A 365 1.66 -2.89 13.32
C PRO A 365 0.75 -2.90 12.08
N ALA A 366 1.10 -3.71 11.04
CA ALA A 366 0.29 -3.83 9.84
C ALA A 366 -0.98 -4.64 10.13
N GLY A 367 -0.86 -5.74 10.87
CA GLY A 367 -1.97 -6.55 11.31
C GLY A 367 -2.92 -5.81 12.24
N ALA A 368 -2.40 -5.04 13.20
CA ALA A 368 -3.21 -4.22 14.10
C ALA A 368 -4.08 -3.20 13.34
N ALA A 369 -3.52 -2.59 12.28
CA ALA A 369 -4.26 -1.65 11.44
C ALA A 369 -5.39 -2.33 10.64
N LEU A 370 -5.19 -3.58 10.20
CA LEU A 370 -6.20 -4.36 9.47
C LEU A 370 -7.31 -4.88 10.37
N LEU A 371 -7.04 -5.04 11.66
CA LEU A 371 -8.04 -5.49 12.64
C LEU A 371 -8.99 -4.38 13.10
N ASP A 372 -8.72 -3.13 12.77
CA ASP A 372 -9.54 -2.00 13.23
C ASP A 372 -10.97 -2.10 12.68
N GLY A 373 -11.94 -2.10 13.60
CA GLY A 373 -13.35 -2.24 13.28
C GLY A 373 -13.82 -3.66 12.92
N LEU A 374 -12.96 -4.70 13.00
CA LEU A 374 -13.30 -6.09 12.69
C LEU A 374 -13.42 -6.94 13.95
N ASP A 375 -14.47 -7.77 14.00
CA ASP A 375 -14.63 -8.78 15.04
C ASP A 375 -14.06 -10.13 14.57
N LEU A 376 -12.73 -10.27 14.69
CA LEU A 376 -11.98 -11.46 14.34
C LEU A 376 -11.34 -12.15 15.57
N SER A 377 -11.54 -11.60 16.77
CA SER A 377 -10.92 -12.10 18.00
C SER A 377 -11.38 -13.52 18.38
N ARG A 378 -12.49 -13.95 17.79
CA ARG A 378 -13.11 -15.26 18.02
C ARG A 378 -13.51 -15.92 16.70
N ALA A 379 -13.79 -17.22 16.78
CA ALA A 379 -14.40 -17.95 15.69
C ALA A 379 -15.75 -17.31 15.29
N SER A 380 -16.16 -17.50 14.04
CA SER A 380 -17.40 -16.90 13.53
C SER A 380 -18.66 -17.43 14.25
N ALA A 381 -19.66 -16.57 14.39
CA ALA A 381 -20.94 -16.98 14.98
C ALA A 381 -21.63 -18.13 14.21
N SER A 382 -21.34 -18.28 12.93
CA SER A 382 -21.87 -19.36 12.09
C SER A 382 -21.08 -20.67 12.17
N LEU A 383 -19.91 -20.67 12.82
CA LEU A 383 -19.03 -21.85 12.87
C LEU A 383 -19.75 -23.10 13.40
N ARG A 384 -20.46 -22.99 14.51
CA ARG A 384 -21.21 -24.10 15.10
C ARG A 384 -22.18 -24.76 14.12
N THR A 385 -22.92 -23.95 13.38
CA THR A 385 -23.88 -24.45 12.38
C THR A 385 -23.16 -25.18 11.24
N ARG A 386 -22.07 -24.61 10.74
CA ARG A 386 -21.25 -25.23 9.68
C ARG A 386 -20.61 -26.54 10.13
N VAL A 387 -20.04 -26.56 11.35
CA VAL A 387 -19.46 -27.79 11.92
C VAL A 387 -20.53 -28.87 12.02
N ALA A 388 -21.71 -28.54 12.55
CA ALA A 388 -22.81 -29.51 12.66
C ALA A 388 -23.30 -30.01 11.28
N GLU A 389 -23.29 -29.16 10.25
CA GLU A 389 -23.62 -29.55 8.87
C GLU A 389 -22.58 -30.51 8.28
N GLU A 390 -21.28 -30.19 8.44
CA GLU A 390 -20.20 -31.02 7.92
C GLU A 390 -20.11 -32.38 8.65
N ILE A 391 -20.36 -32.42 9.94
CA ILE A 391 -20.43 -33.68 10.68
C ILE A 391 -21.59 -34.54 10.18
N ARG A 392 -22.78 -33.99 9.99
CA ARG A 392 -23.92 -34.73 9.38
C ARG A 392 -23.60 -35.21 7.97
N GLY A 393 -22.92 -34.34 7.16
CA GLY A 393 -22.44 -34.71 5.84
C GLY A 393 -21.47 -35.90 5.89
N TRP A 394 -20.52 -35.89 6.82
CA TRP A 394 -19.59 -36.99 7.01
C TRP A 394 -20.31 -38.29 7.45
N GLN A 395 -21.27 -38.21 8.36
CA GLN A 395 -22.08 -39.36 8.75
C GLN A 395 -22.83 -39.97 7.56
N ALA A 396 -23.40 -39.13 6.69
CA ALA A 396 -24.04 -39.58 5.45
C ALA A 396 -23.03 -40.26 4.49
N ASP A 397 -21.81 -39.69 4.38
CA ASP A 397 -20.74 -40.32 3.59
C ASP A 397 -20.35 -41.69 4.10
N VAL A 398 -20.24 -41.85 5.43
CA VAL A 398 -19.95 -43.16 6.07
C VAL A 398 -21.03 -44.18 5.77
N LEU A 399 -22.31 -43.78 5.86
CA LEU A 399 -23.43 -44.67 5.52
C LEU A 399 -23.44 -45.03 4.02
N ALA A 400 -23.13 -44.10 3.15
CA ALA A 400 -23.00 -44.32 1.71
C ALA A 400 -21.88 -45.33 1.40
N LEU A 401 -20.68 -45.15 2.00
CA LEU A 401 -19.54 -46.07 1.85
C LEU A 401 -19.90 -47.51 2.27
N VAL A 402 -20.60 -47.64 3.39
CA VAL A 402 -21.08 -48.94 3.86
C VAL A 402 -22.12 -49.54 2.89
N GLY A 403 -23.05 -48.73 2.38
CA GLY A 403 -24.07 -49.14 1.43
C GLY A 403 -23.48 -49.58 0.09
N GLU A 404 -22.54 -48.84 -0.48
CA GLU A 404 -21.83 -49.18 -1.72
C GLU A 404 -21.06 -50.50 -1.59
N GLN A 405 -20.36 -50.68 -0.47
CA GLN A 405 -19.61 -51.91 -0.20
C GLN A 405 -20.55 -53.11 -0.03
N ALA A 406 -21.72 -52.90 0.57
CA ALA A 406 -22.73 -53.93 0.72
C ALA A 406 -23.36 -54.37 -0.61
N ALA A 407 -23.59 -53.43 -1.54
CA ALA A 407 -24.21 -53.71 -2.84
C ALA A 407 -23.31 -54.55 -3.77
N GLY A 408 -21.99 -54.43 -3.64
CA GLY A 408 -21.00 -55.06 -4.53
C GLY A 408 -20.73 -56.56 -4.29
N ARG A 409 -21.30 -57.22 -3.29
CA ARG A 409 -20.98 -58.63 -2.92
C ARG A 409 -22.21 -59.43 -2.53
N ARG A 410 -22.09 -60.77 -2.62
CA ARG A 410 -23.06 -61.77 -2.11
C ARG A 410 -23.42 -61.62 -0.60
N GLY A 411 -22.97 -60.51 0.03
CA GLY A 411 -23.22 -60.12 1.43
C GLY A 411 -24.48 -59.28 1.65
N THR A 412 -25.25 -58.93 0.59
CA THR A 412 -26.45 -58.07 0.69
C THR A 412 -27.48 -58.58 1.69
N ALA A 413 -27.72 -59.90 1.73
CA ALA A 413 -28.64 -60.51 2.70
C ALA A 413 -28.13 -60.41 4.16
N ARG A 414 -26.81 -60.35 4.38
CA ARG A 414 -26.19 -60.20 5.71
C ARG A 414 -26.11 -58.73 6.13
N ALA A 415 -25.73 -57.83 5.24
CA ALA A 415 -25.74 -56.41 5.52
C ALA A 415 -27.13 -55.89 5.89
N LEU A 416 -28.17 -56.39 5.22
CA LEU A 416 -29.57 -56.12 5.53
C LEU A 416 -30.00 -56.68 6.90
N SER A 417 -29.40 -57.78 7.39
CA SER A 417 -29.72 -58.35 8.70
C SER A 417 -29.15 -57.58 9.88
N PHE A 418 -28.06 -56.82 9.66
CA PHE A 418 -27.44 -55.96 10.70
C PHE A 418 -27.97 -54.52 10.69
N GLY A 419 -28.66 -54.12 9.65
CA GLY A 419 -29.04 -52.73 9.37
C GLY A 419 -27.85 -51.87 8.98
N LEU A 420 -27.95 -51.13 7.90
CA LEU A 420 -26.90 -50.21 7.41
C LEU A 420 -26.41 -49.23 8.48
N ASN A 421 -27.30 -48.73 9.32
CA ASN A 421 -26.98 -47.79 10.40
C ASN A 421 -26.05 -48.41 11.45
N GLY A 422 -26.26 -49.68 11.86
CA GLY A 422 -25.39 -50.35 12.83
C GLY A 422 -23.97 -50.56 12.30
N LEU A 423 -23.82 -50.89 11.01
CA LEU A 423 -22.52 -51.00 10.35
C LEU A 423 -21.86 -49.63 10.15
N GLY A 424 -22.64 -48.57 9.89
CA GLY A 424 -22.15 -47.19 9.81
C GLY A 424 -21.56 -46.74 11.15
N VAL A 425 -22.29 -46.94 12.26
CA VAL A 425 -21.77 -46.63 13.60
C VAL A 425 -20.52 -47.43 13.94
N ALA A 426 -20.47 -48.71 13.59
CA ALA A 426 -19.27 -49.52 13.78
C ALA A 426 -18.07 -48.97 13.00
N LEU A 427 -18.29 -48.47 11.76
CA LEU A 427 -17.24 -47.83 10.98
C LEU A 427 -16.82 -46.49 11.59
N MET A 428 -17.75 -45.66 12.08
CA MET A 428 -17.43 -44.39 12.77
C MET A 428 -16.57 -44.66 14.02
N ILE A 429 -16.93 -45.68 14.85
CA ILE A 429 -16.12 -46.06 16.00
C ILE A 429 -14.71 -46.49 15.59
N LEU A 430 -14.59 -47.26 14.49
CA LEU A 430 -13.30 -47.70 14.00
C LEU A 430 -12.43 -46.56 13.49
N VAL A 431 -13.03 -45.54 12.87
CA VAL A 431 -12.34 -44.30 12.46
C VAL A 431 -11.68 -43.64 13.67
N PHE A 432 -12.39 -43.52 14.79
CA PHE A 432 -11.87 -42.88 16.02
C PHE A 432 -10.98 -43.78 16.88
N ALA A 433 -10.92 -45.07 16.60
CA ALA A 433 -10.09 -46.03 17.32
C ALA A 433 -8.75 -46.34 16.63
N SER A 434 -8.61 -45.96 15.36
CA SER A 434 -7.46 -46.36 14.55
C SER A 434 -6.27 -45.40 14.73
N THR A 435 -5.57 -45.52 15.85
CA THR A 435 -4.18 -45.06 15.95
C THR A 435 -3.35 -45.78 14.88
N GLY A 436 -2.69 -45.04 14.02
CA GLY A 436 -1.89 -45.56 12.91
C GLY A 436 -0.88 -46.62 13.36
N GLY A 437 -1.26 -47.91 13.24
CA GLY A 437 -0.41 -49.05 13.54
C GLY A 437 -0.64 -49.63 14.94
N ILE A 438 -1.74 -50.33 15.12
CA ILE A 438 -1.95 -51.14 16.33
C ILE A 438 -1.01 -52.34 16.30
N THR A 439 0.14 -52.22 16.94
CA THR A 439 0.89 -53.38 17.47
C THR A 439 0.30 -53.69 18.84
N GLY A 440 -0.38 -54.79 18.93
CA GLY A 440 -1.23 -55.41 19.95
C GLY A 440 -0.87 -55.38 21.43
N ALA A 441 -0.28 -54.35 22.02
CA ALA A 441 0.18 -54.35 23.40
C ALA A 441 -0.42 -53.29 24.34
N GLU A 442 -1.20 -52.28 23.85
CA GLU A 442 -1.77 -51.23 24.72
C GLU A 442 -3.30 -51.17 24.67
N ILE A 443 -3.95 -52.31 24.94
CA ILE A 443 -5.41 -52.41 24.99
C ILE A 443 -5.89 -52.00 26.39
N GLY A 444 -6.02 -50.68 26.63
CA GLY A 444 -6.87 -50.15 27.69
C GLY A 444 -8.36 -50.33 27.36
N ILE A 445 -9.25 -49.98 28.27
CA ILE A 445 -10.71 -50.20 28.23
C ILE A 445 -11.38 -49.72 26.91
N ALA A 446 -10.82 -48.73 26.20
CA ALA A 446 -11.26 -48.30 24.86
C ALA A 446 -11.00 -49.36 23.76
N GLY A 447 -10.03 -50.24 23.92
CA GLY A 447 -9.68 -51.28 22.97
C GLY A 447 -10.78 -52.33 22.74
N GLY A 448 -11.56 -52.65 23.76
CA GLY A 448 -12.65 -53.61 23.63
C GLY A 448 -13.76 -53.19 22.66
N THR A 449 -14.11 -51.91 22.66
CA THR A 449 -15.15 -51.34 21.79
C THR A 449 -14.72 -51.33 20.33
N ALA A 450 -13.48 -50.91 20.05
CA ALA A 450 -12.90 -50.89 18.73
C ALA A 450 -12.72 -52.28 18.13
N VAL A 451 -12.24 -53.24 18.93
CA VAL A 451 -12.10 -54.63 18.51
C VAL A 451 -13.45 -55.26 18.12
N LEU A 452 -14.52 -54.96 18.86
CA LEU A 452 -15.86 -55.42 18.50
C LEU A 452 -16.37 -54.80 17.21
N ALA A 453 -16.23 -53.49 17.04
CA ALA A 453 -16.60 -52.81 15.80
C ALA A 453 -15.81 -53.36 14.61
N GLN A 454 -14.53 -53.59 14.77
CA GLN A 454 -13.65 -54.18 13.76
C GLN A 454 -14.11 -55.61 13.41
N LYS A 455 -14.30 -56.48 14.40
CA LYS A 455 -14.75 -57.87 14.19
C LYS A 455 -16.11 -57.93 13.51
N LEU A 456 -17.02 -57.04 13.87
CA LEU A 456 -18.32 -56.93 13.22
C LEU A 456 -18.18 -56.59 11.74
N LEU A 457 -17.40 -55.57 11.41
CA LEU A 457 -17.17 -55.15 10.02
C LEU A 457 -16.39 -56.19 9.21
N GLU A 458 -15.36 -56.81 9.80
CA GLU A 458 -14.58 -57.89 9.18
C GLU A 458 -15.45 -59.11 8.84
N ALA A 459 -16.38 -59.50 9.72
CA ALA A 459 -17.32 -60.60 9.48
C ALA A 459 -18.25 -60.31 8.28
N VAL A 460 -18.57 -59.06 8.01
CA VAL A 460 -19.46 -58.66 6.90
C VAL A 460 -18.69 -58.42 5.61
N PHE A 461 -17.60 -57.66 5.66
CA PHE A 461 -16.90 -57.12 4.48
C PHE A 461 -15.53 -57.75 4.22
N GLY A 462 -14.91 -58.38 5.24
CA GLY A 462 -13.55 -58.87 5.21
C GLY A 462 -12.53 -57.78 5.55
N ASP A 463 -11.35 -58.22 6.06
CA ASP A 463 -10.31 -57.34 6.62
C ASP A 463 -9.84 -56.24 5.66
N ASP A 464 -9.50 -56.59 4.42
CA ASP A 464 -9.02 -55.59 3.41
C ASP A 464 -10.05 -54.50 3.07
N ALA A 465 -11.34 -54.88 3.04
CA ALA A 465 -12.40 -53.93 2.77
C ALA A 465 -12.59 -52.96 3.94
N VAL A 466 -12.52 -53.48 5.18
CA VAL A 466 -12.62 -52.66 6.40
C VAL A 466 -11.50 -51.63 6.46
N ARG A 467 -10.26 -52.05 6.19
CA ARG A 467 -9.13 -51.12 6.17
C ARG A 467 -9.32 -49.99 5.14
N ARG A 468 -9.80 -50.32 3.93
CA ARG A 468 -10.10 -49.30 2.91
C ARG A 468 -11.23 -48.35 3.33
N LEU A 469 -12.32 -48.90 3.85
CA LEU A 469 -13.47 -48.13 4.33
C LEU A 469 -13.06 -47.14 5.44
N THR A 470 -12.29 -47.63 6.43
CA THR A 470 -11.80 -46.81 7.52
C THR A 470 -10.94 -45.67 7.03
N ARG A 471 -9.96 -45.95 6.14
CA ARG A 471 -9.09 -44.92 5.59
C ARG A 471 -9.90 -43.88 4.80
N THR A 472 -10.80 -44.33 3.91
CA THR A 472 -11.64 -43.41 3.12
C THR A 472 -12.55 -42.55 4.01
N ALA A 473 -13.09 -43.12 5.08
CA ALA A 473 -13.91 -42.38 6.05
C ALA A 473 -13.08 -41.35 6.84
N GLN A 474 -11.82 -41.68 7.18
CA GLN A 474 -10.88 -40.76 7.82
C GLN A 474 -10.50 -39.59 6.87
N ASP A 475 -10.14 -39.92 5.63
CA ASP A 475 -9.79 -38.92 4.62
C ASP A 475 -10.95 -37.91 4.40
N ARG A 476 -12.19 -38.43 4.27
CA ARG A 476 -13.39 -37.58 4.15
C ARG A 476 -13.64 -36.71 5.38
N LEU A 477 -13.38 -37.23 6.59
CA LEU A 477 -13.47 -36.40 7.81
C LEU A 477 -12.43 -35.28 7.80
N ALA A 478 -11.19 -35.63 7.47
CA ALA A 478 -10.10 -34.67 7.39
C ALA A 478 -10.40 -33.55 6.39
N ASP A 479 -10.90 -33.90 5.19
CA ASP A 479 -11.26 -32.93 4.16
C ASP A 479 -12.37 -31.97 4.63
N ARG A 480 -13.40 -32.48 5.31
CA ARG A 480 -14.50 -31.67 5.83
C ARG A 480 -14.07 -30.75 6.97
N VAL A 481 -13.25 -31.26 7.89
CA VAL A 481 -12.65 -30.45 8.96
C VAL A 481 -11.77 -29.36 8.36
N ALA A 482 -10.93 -29.70 7.36
CA ALA A 482 -10.12 -28.73 6.67
C ALA A 482 -10.97 -27.63 6.02
N ALA A 483 -12.05 -27.99 5.32
CA ALA A 483 -12.94 -27.01 4.67
C ALA A 483 -13.56 -26.01 5.65
N VAL A 484 -13.94 -26.47 6.86
CA VAL A 484 -14.46 -25.60 7.92
C VAL A 484 -13.39 -24.66 8.44
N LEU A 485 -12.22 -25.19 8.78
CA LEU A 485 -11.10 -24.39 9.32
C LEU A 485 -10.54 -23.41 8.28
N ASP A 486 -10.47 -23.81 7.01
CA ASP A 486 -10.10 -22.91 5.89
C ASP A 486 -11.13 -21.77 5.72
N GLY A 487 -12.40 -22.05 5.99
CA GLY A 487 -13.43 -21.02 6.00
C GLY A 487 -13.21 -19.97 7.09
N GLU A 488 -12.73 -20.39 8.26
CA GLU A 488 -12.37 -19.46 9.36
C GLU A 488 -11.06 -18.70 9.04
N ALA A 489 -10.04 -19.39 8.52
CA ALA A 489 -8.77 -18.80 8.09
C ALA A 489 -8.99 -17.69 7.04
N ARG A 490 -9.89 -17.91 6.08
CA ARG A 490 -10.24 -16.93 5.04
C ARG A 490 -10.81 -15.63 5.58
N ARG A 491 -11.36 -15.59 6.78
CA ARG A 491 -11.80 -14.33 7.41
C ARG A 491 -10.64 -13.35 7.60
N TYR A 492 -9.46 -13.85 7.86
CA TYR A 492 -8.23 -13.08 7.96
C TYR A 492 -7.60 -12.85 6.58
N THR A 493 -7.34 -13.91 5.82
CA THR A 493 -6.62 -13.78 4.54
C THR A 493 -7.37 -12.92 3.53
N SER A 494 -8.72 -12.88 3.58
CA SER A 494 -9.52 -11.98 2.73
C SER A 494 -9.27 -10.50 2.99
N GLN A 495 -8.82 -10.11 4.20
CA GLN A 495 -8.44 -8.72 4.48
C GLN A 495 -7.14 -8.37 3.74
N LEU A 496 -6.20 -9.30 3.66
CA LEU A 496 -4.97 -9.15 2.89
C LEU A 496 -5.24 -9.16 1.38
N ASP A 497 -6.11 -10.06 0.93
CA ASP A 497 -6.51 -10.16 -0.48
C ASP A 497 -7.19 -8.87 -0.97
N ALA A 498 -7.98 -8.22 -0.10
CA ALA A 498 -8.63 -6.95 -0.40
C ALA A 498 -7.64 -5.80 -0.65
N LEU A 499 -6.41 -5.88 -0.13
CA LEU A 499 -5.36 -4.89 -0.39
C LEU A 499 -4.73 -5.05 -1.78
N GLY A 500 -4.83 -6.22 -2.41
CA GLY A 500 -4.26 -6.52 -3.72
C GLY A 500 -2.73 -6.43 -3.78
N THR A 501 -2.05 -6.64 -2.65
CA THR A 501 -0.59 -6.42 -2.50
C THR A 501 0.22 -7.71 -2.51
N GLY A 502 -0.42 -8.87 -2.46
CA GLY A 502 0.24 -10.17 -2.28
C GLY A 502 1.33 -10.49 -3.31
N ASP A 503 1.14 -10.10 -4.58
CA ASP A 503 2.10 -10.35 -5.67
C ASP A 503 3.03 -9.16 -5.96
N ALA A 504 2.86 -8.04 -5.26
CA ALA A 504 3.61 -6.83 -5.52
C ALA A 504 5.00 -6.88 -4.89
N THR A 505 6.06 -6.81 -5.70
CA THR A 505 7.45 -6.70 -5.24
C THR A 505 8.08 -5.41 -5.72
N GLY A 506 9.08 -4.90 -4.99
CA GLY A 506 9.85 -3.71 -5.39
C GLY A 506 10.83 -3.96 -6.54
N ALA A 507 11.05 -5.20 -6.95
CA ALA A 507 12.05 -5.55 -7.96
C ALA A 507 11.84 -4.86 -9.32
N PRO A 508 10.63 -4.80 -9.91
CA PRO A 508 10.40 -4.09 -11.18
C PRO A 508 10.71 -2.59 -11.09
N LEU A 509 10.35 -1.96 -9.96
CA LEU A 509 10.65 -0.54 -9.73
C LEU A 509 12.15 -0.28 -9.61
N ARG A 510 12.89 -1.16 -8.92
CA ARG A 510 14.35 -1.08 -8.83
C ARG A 510 15.01 -1.25 -10.20
N ALA A 511 14.57 -2.21 -10.98
CA ALA A 511 15.06 -2.43 -12.34
C ALA A 511 14.82 -1.18 -13.22
N ALA A 512 13.60 -0.65 -13.24
CA ALA A 512 13.26 0.55 -13.99
C ALA A 512 14.06 1.79 -13.51
N ALA A 513 14.24 1.96 -12.20
CA ALA A 513 15.06 3.03 -11.63
C ALA A 513 16.54 2.91 -12.05
N TYR A 514 17.07 1.68 -12.08
CA TYR A 514 18.42 1.42 -12.56
C TYR A 514 18.57 1.77 -14.04
N ASP A 515 17.64 1.35 -14.89
CA ASP A 515 17.66 1.62 -16.33
C ASP A 515 17.60 3.13 -16.62
N VAL A 516 16.72 3.87 -15.94
CA VAL A 516 16.65 5.33 -16.03
C VAL A 516 17.97 5.97 -15.62
N ARG A 517 18.55 5.56 -14.50
CA ARG A 517 19.84 6.04 -14.02
C ARG A 517 20.98 5.78 -15.02
N GLN A 518 21.01 4.58 -15.61
CA GLN A 518 22.01 4.24 -16.61
C GLN A 518 21.86 5.07 -17.89
N ALA A 519 20.64 5.26 -18.36
CA ALA A 519 20.34 6.09 -19.52
C ALA A 519 20.77 7.56 -19.30
N ALA A 520 20.44 8.13 -18.14
CA ALA A 520 20.83 9.47 -17.75
C ALA A 520 22.34 9.64 -17.70
N ARG A 521 23.06 8.70 -17.08
CA ARG A 521 24.53 8.74 -17.02
C ARG A 521 25.20 8.63 -18.39
N ARG A 522 24.64 7.84 -19.31
CA ARG A 522 25.16 7.75 -20.70
C ARG A 522 24.98 9.09 -21.42
N GLU A 523 23.82 9.68 -21.29
CA GLU A 523 23.48 10.97 -21.92
C GLU A 523 24.37 12.10 -21.35
N GLN A 524 24.56 12.15 -20.03
CA GLN A 524 25.45 13.12 -19.37
C GLN A 524 26.88 13.00 -19.88
N ARG A 525 27.44 11.79 -19.96
CA ARG A 525 28.79 11.57 -20.52
C ARG A 525 28.91 12.00 -21.99
N THR A 526 27.83 11.88 -22.77
CA THR A 526 27.82 12.31 -24.17
C THR A 526 27.85 13.83 -24.27
N ARG A 527 27.11 14.53 -23.39
CA ARG A 527 27.15 15.99 -23.29
C ARG A 527 28.52 16.52 -22.88
N ASP A 528 29.11 15.92 -21.84
CA ASP A 528 30.43 16.29 -21.34
C ASP A 528 31.50 16.18 -22.46
N ARG A 529 31.45 15.10 -23.26
CA ARG A 529 32.34 14.92 -24.39
C ARG A 529 32.11 15.94 -25.50
N ALA A 530 30.85 16.30 -25.80
CA ALA A 530 30.51 17.31 -26.79
C ALA A 530 30.94 18.70 -26.34
N GLY A 531 30.84 19.02 -25.05
CA GLY A 531 31.33 20.29 -24.47
C GLY A 531 32.85 20.41 -24.56
N VAL A 532 33.60 19.37 -24.28
CA VAL A 532 35.08 19.35 -24.37
C VAL A 532 35.57 19.58 -25.81
N THR A 533 34.83 19.07 -26.82
CA THR A 533 35.18 19.27 -28.24
C THR A 533 34.78 20.63 -28.77
N GLY A 534 33.86 21.37 -28.10
CA GLY A 534 33.39 22.72 -28.49
C GLY A 534 34.23 23.88 -27.95
N GLU A 535 35.07 23.67 -26.92
CA GLU A 535 35.89 24.72 -26.31
C GLU A 535 37.15 25.10 -27.12
N GLY A 536 37.33 24.52 -28.29
CA GLY A 536 38.49 24.78 -29.17
C GLY A 536 38.43 26.01 -30.10
N SER A 537 37.34 26.80 -30.09
CA SER A 537 37.24 27.99 -30.96
C SER A 537 36.41 29.08 -30.28
N GLY A 538 37.12 30.07 -29.70
CA GLY A 538 36.50 31.35 -29.37
C GLY A 538 36.48 31.77 -27.90
N ALA A 539 37.65 31.86 -27.27
CA ALA A 539 37.78 32.55 -25.99
C ALA A 539 38.34 33.96 -26.22
N VAL A 540 37.48 34.99 -26.19
CA VAL A 540 37.87 36.31 -25.69
C VAL A 540 36.66 37.05 -25.11
N GLY A 541 36.69 37.26 -23.81
CA GLY A 541 36.20 38.42 -23.09
C GLY A 541 34.70 38.62 -22.94
N GLN A 542 34.15 38.14 -21.85
CA GLN A 542 33.15 38.82 -21.01
C GLN A 542 32.91 37.99 -19.71
N GLY A 543 33.84 38.16 -18.78
CA GLY A 543 33.99 37.26 -17.63
C GLY A 543 33.34 37.67 -16.31
N GLY A 544 32.31 38.54 -16.31
CA GLY A 544 31.74 39.04 -15.06
C GLY A 544 30.32 38.50 -14.73
N ALA A 545 29.43 38.53 -15.70
CA ALA A 545 28.01 38.16 -15.46
C ALA A 545 27.72 36.66 -15.52
N LEU A 546 28.57 35.90 -16.21
CA LEU A 546 28.42 34.43 -16.38
C LEU A 546 28.95 33.61 -15.21
N ARG A 547 29.78 34.16 -14.32
CA ARG A 547 30.23 33.46 -13.12
C ARG A 547 29.09 33.19 -12.13
N GLY A 548 28.09 34.09 -12.07
CA GLY A 548 26.90 33.88 -11.25
C GLY A 548 26.04 32.69 -11.75
N ALA A 549 25.80 32.60 -13.06
CA ALA A 549 25.05 31.49 -13.66
C ALA A 549 25.86 30.18 -13.64
N ARG A 550 27.17 30.23 -13.76
CA ARG A 550 28.06 29.07 -13.69
C ARG A 550 28.30 28.58 -12.24
N ALA A 551 28.28 29.51 -11.26
CA ALA A 551 28.36 29.15 -9.83
C ALA A 551 27.14 28.36 -9.35
N VAL A 552 25.95 28.71 -9.89
CA VAL A 552 24.70 27.93 -9.63
C VAL A 552 24.78 26.51 -10.16
N LEU A 553 25.66 26.22 -11.14
CA LEU A 553 25.82 24.95 -11.82
C LEU A 553 26.97 24.05 -11.27
N ALA A 554 27.90 24.62 -10.49
CA ALA A 554 29.16 23.93 -10.13
C ALA A 554 29.16 23.26 -8.77
N ALA A 555 28.17 23.43 -7.90
CA ALA A 555 28.14 22.86 -6.56
C ALA A 555 27.18 21.67 -6.46
N ALA A 556 27.71 20.46 -6.71
CA ALA A 556 27.11 19.26 -6.15
C ALA A 556 27.51 19.21 -4.67
N PRO A 557 26.58 19.15 -3.71
CA PRO A 557 26.93 18.94 -2.32
C PRO A 557 27.53 17.53 -2.14
N PRO A 558 28.51 17.35 -1.21
CA PRO A 558 29.04 16.04 -0.90
C PRO A 558 27.94 15.16 -0.27
N ASP A 559 28.06 13.86 -0.48
CA ASP A 559 27.25 12.84 0.19
C ASP A 559 27.28 13.08 1.70
N HIS A 560 26.16 13.48 2.26
CA HIS A 560 26.01 13.51 3.71
C HIS A 560 25.69 12.11 4.21
N PRO A 561 26.43 11.60 5.23
CA PRO A 561 26.06 10.38 5.90
C PRO A 561 24.78 10.56 6.70
N ASP A 562 24.02 9.48 6.79
CA ASP A 562 22.77 9.33 7.53
C ASP A 562 22.73 10.13 8.83
N ALA A 563 21.88 11.13 8.88
CA ALA A 563 21.46 11.74 10.13
C ALA A 563 20.27 10.95 10.66
N SER A 564 20.50 10.32 11.81
CA SER A 564 19.58 9.57 12.66
C SER A 564 18.13 10.05 12.59
N ALA A 565 17.26 9.07 12.32
CA ALA A 565 15.81 9.19 12.34
C ALA A 565 15.30 9.72 13.69
N THR A 566 14.84 10.96 13.71
CA THR A 566 13.85 11.43 14.66
C THR A 566 12.49 11.29 13.99
N GLU A 567 11.63 10.45 14.56
CA GLU A 567 10.30 10.12 14.10
C GLU A 567 9.46 11.38 13.85
N ARG A 568 9.23 11.68 12.58
CA ARG A 568 8.14 12.57 12.15
C ARG A 568 6.98 11.70 11.64
N PRO A 569 5.73 11.96 12.02
CA PRO A 569 4.61 11.13 11.61
C PRO A 569 4.50 11.09 10.09
N GLY A 570 4.48 9.87 9.55
CA GLY A 570 4.59 9.58 8.14
C GLY A 570 3.49 10.21 7.27
N PHE A 571 3.83 10.42 6.02
CA PHE A 571 3.01 10.92 4.91
C PHE A 571 1.58 10.34 4.88
N TRP A 572 1.40 9.07 5.18
CA TRP A 572 0.12 8.36 5.19
C TRP A 572 -0.84 8.83 6.29
N ARG A 573 -0.35 9.28 7.44
CA ARG A 573 -1.19 9.87 8.51
C ARG A 573 -1.78 11.23 8.12
N ARG A 574 -1.12 11.98 7.25
CA ARG A 574 -1.65 13.26 6.73
C ARG A 574 -2.68 13.05 5.61
N LEU A 575 -2.57 11.97 4.84
CA LEU A 575 -3.46 11.69 3.71
C LEU A 575 -4.80 11.08 4.16
N PHE A 576 -4.81 10.31 5.27
CA PHE A 576 -5.98 9.56 5.73
C PHE A 576 -6.57 10.02 7.07
N GLY A 577 -6.18 11.18 7.60
CA GLY A 577 -6.95 11.96 8.57
C GLY A 577 -7.23 11.29 9.93
N ALA A 578 -6.26 10.66 10.59
CA ALA A 578 -6.40 10.28 11.99
C ALA A 578 -6.22 11.51 12.90
N ARG A 579 -7.29 11.96 13.55
CA ARG A 579 -7.25 13.01 14.58
C ARG A 579 -6.41 12.52 15.77
N PRO A 580 -5.53 13.36 16.36
CA PRO A 580 -4.86 13.00 17.59
C PRO A 580 -5.87 12.93 18.75
N VAL A 581 -5.83 11.83 19.50
CA VAL A 581 -6.49 11.74 20.80
C VAL A 581 -5.64 12.54 21.78
N GLU A 582 -6.18 13.62 22.31
CA GLU A 582 -5.56 14.35 23.41
C GLU A 582 -5.51 13.46 24.67
N PRO A 583 -4.39 13.42 25.40
CA PRO A 583 -4.34 12.73 26.68
C PRO A 583 -5.18 13.50 27.69
N GLY A 584 -6.20 12.83 28.24
CA GLY A 584 -7.07 13.36 29.25
C GLY A 584 -6.33 13.86 30.49
N VAL A 585 -6.60 15.08 30.87
CA VAL A 585 -6.19 15.71 32.12
C VAL A 585 -6.90 14.97 33.27
N PRO A 586 -6.21 14.52 34.32
CA PRO A 586 -6.87 13.91 35.47
C PRO A 586 -7.64 14.97 36.24
N THR A 587 -8.91 14.75 36.45
CA THR A 587 -9.79 15.54 37.33
C THR A 587 -9.38 15.36 38.78
N PRO A 588 -9.32 16.42 39.56
CA PRO A 588 -9.06 16.31 41.00
C PRO A 588 -10.30 15.75 41.72
N THR A 589 -10.06 14.77 42.57
CA THR A 589 -11.00 14.22 43.52
C THR A 589 -11.45 15.32 44.51
N ARG A 590 -12.74 15.55 44.59
CA ARG A 590 -13.39 16.36 45.62
C ARG A 590 -13.61 15.47 46.84
N ASP A 591 -12.94 15.77 47.93
CA ASP A 591 -13.32 15.36 49.28
C ASP A 591 -14.59 16.11 49.66
N GLU A 592 -15.59 15.39 50.12
CA GLU A 592 -16.71 15.94 50.88
C GLU A 592 -16.68 15.40 52.32
N PRO A 593 -17.14 16.21 53.30
CA PRO A 593 -17.12 15.91 54.72
C PRO A 593 -18.17 14.87 55.16
#